data_bfb28e3593b6d4f34c1c44df82d792b6
#
_entry.id   bfb28e3593b6d4f34c1c44df82d792b6
#
_cell.length_a   1.000
_cell.length_b   1.000
_cell.length_c   1.000
_cell.angle_alpha   90.00
_cell.angle_beta   90.00
_cell.angle_gamma   90.00
#
_symmetry.space_group_name_H-M   'P 1'
#
loop_
_entity.id
_entity.type
_entity.pdbx_description
1 polymer ?
#
loop_
_entity_poly.entity_id
_entity_poly.type
_entity_poly.pdbx_seq_one_letter_code
_entity_poly.pdbx_strand_id
1 'polypeptide(L)'
;MTGDPVTGDPATGDPVAGIAAGPLTDWFAATLGAAPPLRFERLAGGYSNLTFLVSDAAGAQWVLRRPPLGHVLATAHDMEREGGIMAALAGTGVPVPAVLGRTADPRWNGAPFFVMSFVPGQVLRTPADAAGLAAGDLTAIAYQLFDVLAQIHAVDLDATGLAAMARGGSYAERQLRRWYRQWQQIRVRDLPLLEELHTELAARLPDQPAVTLIHGDYRLDNVVLDPARRVSAVLDWELATVGDPLADLGLALAYWTEPQEAGQLPPAPTDSPGFPSRREVAARYAERSGRPDGDLSFYVALAHWKVACMAEGVYTRHQSGDMGASGADMDLLARQPGMRGRAARRVLDSGL
;
A
#
# COMPACT_ATOMS: atom_id res chain seq x y z
N MET A 1 -1.56 -20.14 7.81
CA MET A 1 -0.65 -20.90 6.94
C MET A 1 0.36 -19.91 6.44
N THR A 2 1.59 -20.02 6.88
CA THR A 2 2.74 -19.29 6.35
C THR A 2 2.80 -19.64 4.86
N GLY A 3 2.50 -18.65 4.00
CA GLY A 3 2.68 -18.82 2.58
C GLY A 3 4.14 -19.07 2.30
N ASP A 4 4.48 -20.29 1.90
CA ASP A 4 5.81 -20.65 1.48
C ASP A 4 6.24 -19.71 0.33
N PRO A 5 7.48 -19.20 0.36
CA PRO A 5 8.04 -18.49 -0.78
C PRO A 5 8.00 -19.46 -1.97
N VAL A 6 7.52 -18.98 -3.12
CA VAL A 6 7.66 -19.71 -4.39
C VAL A 6 9.16 -19.67 -4.72
N THR A 7 9.89 -20.61 -4.15
CA THR A 7 11.29 -20.85 -4.43
C THR A 7 11.38 -21.51 -5.79
N GLY A 8 11.90 -20.82 -6.78
CA GLY A 8 12.62 -21.52 -7.84
C GLY A 8 13.80 -22.23 -7.16
N ASP A 9 13.82 -23.56 -7.25
CA ASP A 9 14.86 -24.39 -6.64
C ASP A 9 16.24 -23.94 -7.13
N PRO A 10 17.14 -23.48 -6.26
CA PRO A 10 18.49 -23.09 -6.67
C PRO A 10 19.31 -24.25 -7.28
N ALA A 11 18.81 -25.49 -7.22
CA ALA A 11 19.43 -26.67 -7.82
C ALA A 11 18.99 -26.96 -9.25
N THR A 12 17.87 -26.38 -9.76
CA THR A 12 17.31 -26.70 -11.08
C THR A 12 17.58 -25.66 -12.16
N GLY A 13 18.08 -24.46 -11.82
CA GLY A 13 18.43 -23.44 -12.82
C GLY A 13 17.25 -22.86 -13.61
N ASP A 14 16.02 -23.02 -13.13
CA ASP A 14 14.84 -22.48 -13.79
C ASP A 14 14.82 -20.93 -13.72
N PRO A 15 14.56 -20.25 -14.85
CA PRO A 15 14.58 -18.79 -14.90
C PRO A 15 13.44 -18.22 -14.04
N VAL A 16 13.80 -17.34 -13.11
CA VAL A 16 12.81 -16.59 -12.32
C VAL A 16 12.06 -15.62 -13.24
N ALA A 17 10.76 -15.79 -13.35
CA ALA A 17 9.95 -14.97 -14.26
C ALA A 17 10.12 -13.47 -13.97
N GLY A 18 10.51 -12.70 -14.97
CA GLY A 18 10.78 -11.26 -14.85
C GLY A 18 12.22 -10.89 -14.44
N ILE A 19 13.14 -11.83 -14.36
CA ILE A 19 14.54 -11.60 -14.01
C ILE A 19 15.45 -12.01 -15.15
N ALA A 20 16.25 -11.06 -15.65
CA ALA A 20 17.35 -11.28 -16.57
C ALA A 20 18.66 -11.46 -15.74
N ALA A 21 18.88 -12.66 -15.20
CA ALA A 21 19.87 -12.90 -14.16
C ALA A 21 21.29 -12.45 -14.54
N GLY A 22 21.77 -12.74 -15.76
CA GLY A 22 23.11 -12.33 -16.22
C GLY A 22 23.29 -10.80 -16.20
N PRO A 23 22.53 -10.04 -17.02
CA PRO A 23 22.62 -8.58 -17.04
C PRO A 23 22.39 -7.92 -15.67
N LEU A 24 21.46 -8.45 -14.87
CA LEU A 24 21.25 -7.94 -13.51
C LEU A 24 22.45 -8.20 -12.60
N THR A 25 23.10 -9.36 -12.70
CA THR A 25 24.32 -9.63 -11.94
C THR A 25 25.40 -8.61 -12.25
N ASP A 26 25.60 -8.29 -13.54
CA ASP A 26 26.55 -7.26 -13.97
C ASP A 26 26.17 -5.87 -13.43
N TRP A 27 24.88 -5.52 -13.47
CA TRP A 27 24.40 -4.25 -12.94
C TRP A 27 24.62 -4.14 -11.42
N PHE A 28 24.28 -5.19 -10.67
CA PHE A 28 24.47 -5.23 -9.20
C PHE A 28 25.95 -5.16 -8.82
N ALA A 29 26.82 -5.88 -9.53
CA ALA A 29 28.25 -5.82 -9.31
C ALA A 29 28.82 -4.42 -9.59
N ALA A 30 28.43 -3.81 -10.72
CA ALA A 30 28.92 -2.49 -11.13
C ALA A 30 28.39 -1.35 -10.27
N THR A 31 27.11 -1.45 -9.80
CA THR A 31 26.44 -0.34 -9.10
C THR A 31 26.54 -0.46 -7.59
N LEU A 32 26.49 -1.68 -7.04
CA LEU A 32 26.40 -1.94 -5.61
C LEU A 32 27.60 -2.74 -5.07
N GLY A 33 28.53 -3.17 -5.93
CA GLY A 33 29.67 -4.00 -5.52
C GLY A 33 29.26 -5.40 -5.07
N ALA A 34 28.11 -5.91 -5.52
CA ALA A 34 27.60 -7.22 -5.13
C ALA A 34 28.53 -8.35 -5.60
N ALA A 35 28.68 -9.37 -4.76
CA ALA A 35 29.56 -10.54 -5.01
C ALA A 35 28.78 -11.68 -5.67
N PRO A 36 28.99 -11.99 -6.98
CA PRO A 36 28.32 -13.10 -7.64
C PRO A 36 28.64 -14.47 -7.00
N PRO A 37 27.76 -15.48 -7.14
CA PRO A 37 26.47 -15.46 -7.82
C PRO A 37 25.38 -14.77 -7.03
N LEU A 38 24.40 -14.16 -7.75
CA LEU A 38 23.19 -13.60 -7.13
C LEU A 38 22.06 -14.63 -7.13
N ARG A 39 21.25 -14.59 -6.08
CA ARG A 39 19.98 -15.31 -5.98
C ARG A 39 18.84 -14.30 -6.03
N PHE A 40 17.77 -14.66 -6.74
CA PHE A 40 16.57 -13.86 -6.88
C PHE A 40 15.38 -14.66 -6.40
N GLU A 41 14.73 -14.20 -5.36
CA GLU A 41 13.53 -14.84 -4.78
C GLU A 41 12.35 -13.88 -4.90
N ARG A 42 11.25 -14.34 -5.50
CA ARG A 42 10.05 -13.51 -5.58
C ARG A 42 9.41 -13.38 -4.20
N LEU A 43 9.25 -12.15 -3.73
CA LEU A 43 8.52 -11.88 -2.49
C LEU A 43 7.01 -11.93 -2.79
N ALA A 44 6.29 -12.75 -2.01
CA ALA A 44 4.84 -12.84 -2.09
C ALA A 44 4.19 -11.58 -1.50
N GLY A 45 3.05 -11.15 -2.08
CA GLY A 45 2.20 -10.12 -1.48
C GLY A 45 2.01 -8.82 -2.26
N GLY A 46 2.65 -8.64 -3.43
CA GLY A 46 2.35 -7.49 -4.31
C GLY A 46 1.38 -7.88 -5.42
N TYR A 47 0.23 -7.21 -5.52
CA TYR A 47 -0.74 -7.41 -6.62
C TYR A 47 -0.47 -6.52 -7.84
N SER A 48 0.40 -5.50 -7.70
CA SER A 48 0.71 -4.50 -8.73
C SER A 48 2.07 -4.72 -9.35
N ASN A 49 3.15 -4.58 -8.58
CA ASN A 49 4.53 -4.67 -9.04
C ASN A 49 5.19 -5.98 -8.60
N LEU A 50 6.16 -6.45 -9.37
CA LEU A 50 6.97 -7.60 -8.99
C LEU A 50 8.10 -7.15 -8.07
N THR A 51 8.21 -7.80 -6.92
CA THR A 51 9.22 -7.52 -5.90
C THR A 51 10.05 -8.77 -5.65
N PHE A 52 11.36 -8.63 -5.63
CA PHE A 52 12.30 -9.73 -5.46
C PHE A 52 13.30 -9.41 -4.35
N LEU A 53 13.53 -10.38 -3.48
CA LEU A 53 14.71 -10.40 -2.63
C LEU A 53 15.90 -10.82 -3.49
N VAL A 54 16.97 -10.04 -3.43
CA VAL A 54 18.24 -10.34 -4.09
C VAL A 54 19.28 -10.57 -3.02
N SER A 55 19.98 -11.69 -3.09
CA SER A 55 21.06 -12.03 -2.15
C SER A 55 22.33 -12.36 -2.93
N ASP A 56 23.48 -11.94 -2.45
CA ASP A 56 24.77 -12.26 -3.04
C ASP A 56 25.52 -13.37 -2.30
N ALA A 57 26.66 -13.78 -2.83
CA ALA A 57 27.50 -14.81 -2.23
C ALA A 57 28.12 -14.39 -0.88
N ALA A 58 28.21 -13.10 -0.59
CA ALA A 58 28.70 -12.56 0.68
C ALA A 58 27.61 -12.44 1.75
N GLY A 59 26.34 -12.71 1.39
CA GLY A 59 25.19 -12.62 2.30
C GLY A 59 24.58 -11.22 2.36
N ALA A 60 24.99 -10.29 1.50
CA ALA A 60 24.31 -9.00 1.37
C ALA A 60 22.94 -9.17 0.71
N GLN A 61 21.95 -8.38 1.15
CA GLN A 61 20.57 -8.48 0.69
C GLN A 61 20.02 -7.13 0.23
N TRP A 62 19.23 -7.18 -0.83
CA TRP A 62 18.54 -6.04 -1.43
C TRP A 62 17.14 -6.42 -1.86
N VAL A 63 16.32 -5.42 -2.16
CA VAL A 63 15.01 -5.63 -2.78
C VAL A 63 15.00 -4.95 -4.15
N LEU A 64 14.72 -5.73 -5.19
CA LEU A 64 14.49 -5.23 -6.54
C LEU A 64 12.99 -5.16 -6.80
N ARG A 65 12.51 -4.00 -7.28
CA ARG A 65 11.12 -3.78 -7.67
C ARG A 65 11.02 -3.37 -9.14
N ARG A 66 10.10 -4.00 -9.87
CA ARG A 66 9.87 -3.77 -11.30
C ARG A 66 8.37 -3.89 -11.65
N PRO A 67 7.92 -3.36 -12.80
CA PRO A 67 6.56 -3.56 -13.29
C PRO A 67 6.22 -5.04 -13.49
N PRO A 68 4.93 -5.42 -13.48
CA PRO A 68 4.48 -6.78 -13.80
C PRO A 68 4.85 -7.18 -15.23
N LEU A 69 4.73 -8.48 -15.52
CA LEU A 69 4.93 -9.03 -16.85
C LEU A 69 3.66 -8.79 -17.68
N GLY A 70 3.82 -8.28 -18.90
CA GLY A 70 2.70 -8.02 -19.81
C GLY A 70 2.55 -6.55 -20.20
N HIS A 71 1.54 -6.27 -21.01
CA HIS A 71 1.22 -4.90 -21.43
C HIS A 71 0.63 -4.11 -20.28
N VAL A 72 1.42 -3.23 -19.70
CA VAL A 72 1.03 -2.33 -18.61
C VAL A 72 0.92 -0.92 -19.16
N LEU A 73 -0.13 -0.19 -18.79
CA LEU A 73 -0.20 1.24 -19.05
C LEU A 73 1.02 1.91 -18.40
N ALA A 74 1.85 2.58 -19.18
CA ALA A 74 3.12 3.18 -18.75
C ALA A 74 3.00 4.13 -17.52
N THR A 75 1.81 4.61 -17.24
CA THR A 75 1.52 5.51 -16.11
C THR A 75 1.09 4.78 -14.83
N ALA A 76 0.83 3.48 -14.87
CA ALA A 76 0.30 2.73 -13.74
C ALA A 76 1.40 2.14 -12.82
N HIS A 77 2.62 1.94 -13.36
CA HIS A 77 3.73 1.28 -12.68
C HIS A 77 5.04 2.03 -12.95
N ASP A 78 5.07 3.29 -12.50
CA ASP A 78 6.20 4.20 -12.72
C ASP A 78 7.28 3.99 -11.65
N MET A 79 8.26 3.14 -11.95
CA MET A 79 9.38 2.79 -11.06
C MET A 79 10.26 4.01 -10.75
N GLU A 80 10.44 4.91 -11.74
CA GLU A 80 11.22 6.13 -11.54
C GLU A 80 10.54 7.06 -10.54
N ARG A 81 9.22 7.18 -10.63
CA ARG A 81 8.41 8.00 -9.72
C ARG A 81 8.41 7.41 -8.30
N GLU A 82 8.13 6.12 -8.14
CA GLU A 82 8.09 5.45 -6.84
C GLU A 82 9.46 5.54 -6.16
N GLY A 83 10.51 5.10 -6.84
CA GLY A 83 11.88 5.20 -6.33
C GLY A 83 12.34 6.65 -6.10
N GLY A 84 11.83 7.61 -6.91
CA GLY A 84 12.09 9.04 -6.74
C GLY A 84 11.49 9.61 -5.46
N ILE A 85 10.25 9.25 -5.14
CA ILE A 85 9.59 9.66 -3.89
C ILE A 85 10.34 9.10 -2.69
N MET A 86 10.66 7.81 -2.69
CA MET A 86 11.42 7.19 -1.58
C MET A 86 12.80 7.83 -1.40
N ALA A 87 13.50 8.13 -2.49
CA ALA A 87 14.79 8.82 -2.43
C ALA A 87 14.66 10.24 -1.86
N ALA A 88 13.60 10.97 -2.20
CA ALA A 88 13.32 12.31 -1.68
C ALA A 88 12.98 12.30 -0.17
N LEU A 89 12.48 11.18 0.35
CA LEU A 89 12.18 11.01 1.77
C LEU A 89 13.42 10.67 2.62
N ALA A 90 14.56 10.38 2.00
CA ALA A 90 15.78 10.10 2.75
C ALA A 90 16.16 11.30 3.63
N GLY A 91 16.37 11.07 4.93
CA GLY A 91 16.73 12.11 5.89
C GLY A 91 15.57 12.96 6.43
N THR A 92 14.32 12.75 6.00
CA THR A 92 13.15 13.49 6.50
C THR A 92 12.64 12.98 7.86
N GLY A 93 13.14 11.87 8.34
CA GLY A 93 12.63 11.17 9.53
C GLY A 93 11.52 10.16 9.23
N VAL A 94 10.91 10.17 8.03
CA VAL A 94 10.00 9.12 7.59
C VAL A 94 10.79 7.83 7.35
N PRO A 95 10.43 6.71 8.00
CA PRO A 95 11.15 5.46 7.82
C PRO A 95 10.83 4.87 6.44
N VAL A 96 11.79 4.87 5.54
CA VAL A 96 11.69 4.27 4.19
C VAL A 96 12.96 3.45 3.89
N PRO A 97 12.86 2.36 3.13
CA PRO A 97 14.06 1.69 2.62
C PRO A 97 14.90 2.66 1.79
N ALA A 98 16.22 2.61 1.94
CA ALA A 98 17.11 3.44 1.15
C ALA A 98 17.08 2.99 -0.32
N VAL A 99 16.84 3.90 -1.25
CA VAL A 99 16.96 3.64 -2.69
C VAL A 99 18.44 3.64 -3.07
N LEU A 100 18.93 2.50 -3.54
CA LEU A 100 20.34 2.27 -3.82
C LEU A 100 20.69 2.42 -5.30
N GLY A 101 19.69 2.30 -6.18
CA GLY A 101 19.87 2.52 -7.61
C GLY A 101 18.54 2.42 -8.35
N ARG A 102 18.46 3.12 -9.50
CA ARG A 102 17.29 3.13 -10.39
C ARG A 102 17.76 3.11 -11.82
N THR A 103 17.02 2.48 -12.71
CA THR A 103 17.30 2.53 -14.15
C THR A 103 16.06 2.27 -14.97
N ALA A 104 15.91 3.03 -16.05
CA ALA A 104 14.93 2.78 -17.10
C ALA A 104 15.52 2.05 -18.31
N ASP A 105 16.83 1.76 -18.30
CA ASP A 105 17.54 1.11 -19.41
C ASP A 105 17.14 -0.37 -19.51
N PRO A 106 16.41 -0.76 -20.58
CA PRO A 106 15.89 -2.11 -20.74
C PRO A 106 16.97 -3.18 -20.92
N ARG A 107 18.20 -2.81 -21.25
CA ARG A 107 19.31 -3.78 -21.43
C ARG A 107 19.58 -4.62 -20.17
N TRP A 108 19.25 -4.08 -18.97
CA TRP A 108 19.54 -4.74 -17.71
C TRP A 108 18.50 -5.76 -17.27
N ASN A 109 17.20 -5.48 -17.52
CA ASN A 109 16.13 -6.39 -17.11
C ASN A 109 14.87 -6.34 -18.00
N GLY A 110 14.98 -5.82 -19.22
CA GLY A 110 13.86 -5.71 -20.15
C GLY A 110 12.76 -4.72 -19.74
N ALA A 111 12.88 -4.10 -18.57
CA ALA A 111 11.93 -3.11 -18.02
C ALA A 111 12.63 -2.20 -17.01
N PRO A 112 12.10 -1.00 -16.75
CA PRO A 112 12.55 -0.15 -15.65
C PRO A 112 12.50 -0.89 -14.32
N PHE A 113 13.44 -0.59 -13.41
CA PHE A 113 13.43 -1.10 -12.04
C PHE A 113 14.16 -0.15 -11.09
N PHE A 114 13.91 -0.32 -9.80
CA PHE A 114 14.78 0.23 -8.77
C PHE A 114 15.17 -0.84 -7.74
N VAL A 115 16.26 -0.57 -7.06
CA VAL A 115 16.79 -1.41 -5.99
C VAL A 115 16.84 -0.59 -4.72
N MET A 116 16.35 -1.18 -3.63
CA MET A 116 16.35 -0.59 -2.31
C MET A 116 16.96 -1.54 -1.27
N SER A 117 17.33 -0.99 -0.12
CA SER A 117 17.82 -1.80 1.00
C SER A 117 16.75 -2.80 1.45
N PHE A 118 17.19 -4.02 1.78
CA PHE A 118 16.34 -4.94 2.50
C PHE A 118 16.22 -4.49 3.95
N VAL A 119 14.99 -4.34 4.44
CA VAL A 119 14.70 -4.00 5.83
C VAL A 119 14.17 -5.26 6.52
N PRO A 120 14.96 -5.88 7.41
CA PRO A 120 14.51 -7.06 8.12
C PRO A 120 13.42 -6.72 9.12
N GLY A 121 12.40 -7.59 9.22
CA GLY A 121 11.30 -7.38 10.15
C GLY A 121 10.06 -8.19 9.81
N GLN A 122 8.98 -7.90 10.50
CA GLN A 122 7.68 -8.54 10.33
C GLN A 122 6.68 -7.55 9.75
N VAL A 123 5.83 -8.03 8.85
CA VAL A 123 4.65 -7.30 8.34
C VAL A 123 3.41 -8.00 8.86
N LEU A 124 2.49 -7.26 9.48
CA LEU A 124 1.21 -7.81 9.95
C LEU A 124 0.17 -7.69 8.83
N ARG A 125 -0.19 -8.81 8.22
CA ARG A 125 -1.17 -8.87 7.10
C ARG A 125 -2.50 -9.50 7.48
N THR A 126 -2.46 -10.42 8.43
CA THR A 126 -3.61 -11.23 8.83
C THR A 126 -3.79 -11.21 10.35
N PRO A 127 -4.97 -11.57 10.87
CA PRO A 127 -5.15 -11.76 12.30
C PRO A 127 -4.15 -12.75 12.92
N ALA A 128 -3.72 -13.76 12.15
CA ALA A 128 -2.73 -14.74 12.61
C ALA A 128 -1.36 -14.12 12.89
N ASP A 129 -0.97 -13.08 12.14
CA ASP A 129 0.30 -12.38 12.35
C ASP A 129 0.30 -11.55 13.65
N ALA A 130 -0.87 -11.12 14.10
CA ALA A 130 -1.05 -10.41 15.37
C ALA A 130 -1.28 -11.38 16.55
N ALA A 131 -1.65 -12.63 16.26
CA ALA A 131 -1.91 -13.63 17.28
C ALA A 131 -0.62 -13.93 18.09
N GLY A 132 -0.73 -13.84 19.41
CA GLY A 132 0.42 -14.07 20.32
C GLY A 132 1.23 -12.81 20.64
N LEU A 133 0.92 -11.66 20.05
CA LEU A 133 1.46 -10.38 20.50
C LEU A 133 0.71 -9.91 21.76
N ALA A 134 1.42 -9.32 22.71
CA ALA A 134 0.79 -8.77 23.90
C ALA A 134 -0.06 -7.54 23.54
N ALA A 135 -1.16 -7.31 24.26
CA ALA A 135 -2.03 -6.17 24.02
C ALA A 135 -1.29 -4.82 24.07
N GLY A 136 -0.30 -4.70 24.97
CA GLY A 136 0.56 -3.53 25.06
C GLY A 136 1.41 -3.30 23.80
N ASP A 137 1.89 -4.38 23.16
CA ASP A 137 2.64 -4.29 21.90
C ASP A 137 1.72 -3.86 20.75
N LEU A 138 0.50 -4.43 20.68
CA LEU A 138 -0.49 -4.07 19.65
C LEU A 138 -0.89 -2.59 19.76
N THR A 139 -1.12 -2.08 20.97
CA THR A 139 -1.37 -0.67 21.23
C THR A 139 -0.19 0.21 20.81
N ALA A 140 1.04 -0.20 21.16
CA ALA A 140 2.25 0.55 20.80
C ALA A 140 2.48 0.59 19.28
N ILE A 141 2.27 -0.53 18.58
CA ILE A 141 2.34 -0.62 17.11
C ILE A 141 1.32 0.32 16.48
N ALA A 142 0.08 0.28 16.97
CA ALA A 142 -0.99 1.15 16.47
C ALA A 142 -0.62 2.64 16.58
N TYR A 143 -0.18 3.08 17.76
CA TYR A 143 0.19 4.49 17.95
C TYR A 143 1.40 4.88 17.10
N GLN A 144 2.42 4.04 16.98
CA GLN A 144 3.54 4.31 16.09
C GLN A 144 3.10 4.43 14.62
N LEU A 145 2.16 3.59 14.16
CA LEU A 145 1.62 3.66 12.81
C LEU A 145 1.08 5.07 12.53
N PHE A 146 0.24 5.60 13.40
CA PHE A 146 -0.35 6.93 13.22
C PHE A 146 0.60 8.08 13.51
N ASP A 147 1.62 7.89 14.36
CA ASP A 147 2.73 8.83 14.53
C ASP A 147 3.54 8.96 13.22
N VAL A 148 3.84 7.84 12.54
CA VAL A 148 4.54 7.84 11.26
C VAL A 148 3.68 8.45 10.16
N LEU A 149 2.36 8.21 10.14
CA LEU A 149 1.46 8.89 9.21
C LEU A 149 1.50 10.42 9.39
N ALA A 150 1.51 10.89 10.63
CA ALA A 150 1.66 12.31 10.92
C ALA A 150 3.02 12.86 10.45
N GLN A 151 4.10 12.09 10.55
CA GLN A 151 5.43 12.46 10.03
C GLN A 151 5.41 12.55 8.49
N ILE A 152 4.76 11.61 7.79
CA ILE A 152 4.59 11.66 6.33
C ILE A 152 3.88 12.97 5.93
N HIS A 153 2.82 13.33 6.63
CA HIS A 153 2.05 14.54 6.35
C HIS A 153 2.75 15.84 6.79
N ALA A 154 3.82 15.74 7.55
CA ALA A 154 4.67 16.88 7.98
C ALA A 154 5.89 17.10 7.07
N VAL A 155 6.09 16.25 6.05
CA VAL A 155 7.21 16.38 5.10
C VAL A 155 7.16 17.74 4.41
N ASP A 156 8.27 18.47 4.44
CA ASP A 156 8.43 19.70 3.68
C ASP A 156 8.52 19.40 2.19
N LEU A 157 7.46 19.74 1.46
CA LEU A 157 7.32 19.46 0.04
C LEU A 157 8.32 20.23 -0.82
N ASP A 158 8.69 21.44 -0.42
CA ASP A 158 9.62 22.28 -1.18
C ASP A 158 11.06 21.79 -0.96
N ALA A 159 11.44 21.53 0.29
CA ALA A 159 12.76 21.02 0.61
C ALA A 159 13.05 19.64 -0.03
N THR A 160 12.02 18.81 -0.21
CA THR A 160 12.13 17.49 -0.85
C THR A 160 11.91 17.52 -2.37
N GLY A 161 11.48 18.65 -2.93
CA GLY A 161 11.11 18.77 -4.35
C GLY A 161 9.78 18.07 -4.71
N LEU A 162 9.06 17.52 -3.74
CA LEU A 162 7.79 16.81 -3.96
C LEU A 162 6.63 17.76 -4.27
N ALA A 163 6.78 19.06 -4.04
CA ALA A 163 5.79 20.08 -4.41
C ALA A 163 5.40 20.00 -5.89
N ALA A 164 6.32 19.58 -6.76
CA ALA A 164 6.06 19.39 -8.21
C ALA A 164 4.98 18.34 -8.50
N MET A 165 4.64 17.48 -7.55
CA MET A 165 3.57 16.48 -7.67
C MET A 165 2.18 17.05 -7.36
N ALA A 166 2.10 18.28 -6.85
CA ALA A 166 0.82 18.92 -6.52
C ALA A 166 -0.04 19.10 -7.76
N ARG A 167 -1.33 18.82 -7.60
CA ARG A 167 -2.33 19.02 -8.67
C ARG A 167 -3.43 19.96 -8.16
N GLY A 168 -3.87 20.88 -9.00
CA GLY A 168 -4.96 21.80 -8.65
C GLY A 168 -6.29 21.12 -8.36
N GLY A 169 -7.17 21.79 -7.60
CA GLY A 169 -8.50 21.35 -7.23
C GLY A 169 -8.51 20.36 -6.05
N SER A 170 -9.71 20.01 -5.59
CA SER A 170 -9.90 19.08 -4.47
C SER A 170 -9.36 17.69 -4.78
N TYR A 171 -8.57 17.13 -3.84
CA TYR A 171 -8.08 15.75 -3.93
C TYR A 171 -9.23 14.75 -3.87
N ALA A 172 -10.16 14.94 -2.93
CA ALA A 172 -11.30 14.05 -2.74
C ALA A 172 -12.17 13.99 -4.01
N GLU A 173 -12.45 15.14 -4.65
CA GLU A 173 -13.19 15.21 -5.91
C GLU A 173 -12.47 14.45 -7.04
N ARG A 174 -11.14 14.65 -7.16
CA ARG A 174 -10.35 13.93 -8.17
C ARG A 174 -10.37 12.42 -7.94
N GLN A 175 -10.28 11.95 -6.68
CA GLN A 175 -10.37 10.53 -6.34
C GLN A 175 -11.74 9.97 -6.67
N LEU A 176 -12.80 10.63 -6.24
CA LEU A 176 -14.17 10.21 -6.49
C LEU A 176 -14.43 10.05 -8.00
N ARG A 177 -14.08 11.06 -8.81
CA ARG A 177 -14.21 11.03 -10.26
C ARG A 177 -13.35 9.95 -10.92
N ARG A 178 -12.10 9.75 -10.46
CA ARG A 178 -11.16 8.76 -11.01
C ARG A 178 -11.69 7.35 -10.79
N TRP A 179 -12.01 7.01 -9.53
CA TRP A 179 -12.41 5.66 -9.16
C TRP A 179 -13.79 5.30 -9.69
N TYR A 180 -14.73 6.25 -9.75
CA TYR A 180 -16.02 6.04 -10.40
C TYR A 180 -15.86 5.69 -11.87
N ARG A 181 -15.06 6.45 -12.61
CA ARG A 181 -14.80 6.21 -14.03
C ARG A 181 -14.15 4.86 -14.27
N GLN A 182 -13.15 4.51 -13.44
CA GLN A 182 -12.47 3.22 -13.52
C GLN A 182 -13.44 2.06 -13.22
N TRP A 183 -14.22 2.17 -12.16
CA TRP A 183 -15.21 1.16 -11.81
C TRP A 183 -16.27 0.97 -12.90
N GLN A 184 -16.81 2.04 -13.48
CA GLN A 184 -17.77 1.96 -14.60
C GLN A 184 -17.23 1.19 -15.81
N GLN A 185 -15.92 1.26 -16.07
CA GLN A 185 -15.28 0.55 -17.19
C GLN A 185 -15.08 -0.96 -16.94
N ILE A 186 -14.95 -1.37 -15.66
CA ILE A 186 -14.54 -2.73 -15.31
C ILE A 186 -15.66 -3.54 -14.65
N ARG A 187 -16.75 -2.91 -14.19
CA ARG A 187 -17.83 -3.61 -13.49
C ARG A 187 -18.50 -4.65 -14.37
N VAL A 188 -18.73 -5.85 -13.82
CA VAL A 188 -19.40 -6.95 -14.49
C VAL A 188 -20.78 -7.24 -13.92
N ARG A 189 -21.21 -6.47 -12.91
CA ARG A 189 -22.51 -6.63 -12.21
C ARG A 189 -23.00 -5.29 -11.68
N ASP A 190 -24.31 -5.26 -11.37
CA ASP A 190 -24.92 -4.08 -10.78
C ASP A 190 -24.65 -4.02 -9.27
N LEU A 191 -24.17 -2.87 -8.81
CA LEU A 191 -23.89 -2.54 -7.41
C LEU A 191 -24.55 -1.19 -7.07
N PRO A 192 -25.90 -1.14 -6.96
CA PRO A 192 -26.64 0.13 -6.81
C PRO A 192 -26.20 0.95 -5.58
N LEU A 193 -25.82 0.29 -4.49
CA LEU A 193 -25.31 0.98 -3.30
C LEU A 193 -24.04 1.81 -3.62
N LEU A 194 -23.18 1.37 -4.53
CA LEU A 194 -21.98 2.14 -4.89
C LEU A 194 -22.32 3.37 -5.74
N GLU A 195 -23.37 3.31 -6.56
CA GLU A 195 -23.90 4.48 -7.31
C GLU A 195 -24.51 5.51 -6.36
N GLU A 196 -25.34 5.06 -5.41
CA GLU A 196 -25.93 5.91 -4.39
C GLU A 196 -24.87 6.62 -3.56
N LEU A 197 -23.87 5.86 -3.08
CA LEU A 197 -22.74 6.40 -2.32
C LEU A 197 -21.92 7.40 -3.12
N HIS A 198 -21.67 7.15 -4.41
CA HIS A 198 -20.97 8.09 -5.28
C HIS A 198 -21.73 9.43 -5.33
N THR A 199 -23.05 9.38 -5.55
CA THR A 199 -23.90 10.58 -5.63
C THR A 199 -23.88 11.36 -4.32
N GLU A 200 -23.99 10.67 -3.20
CA GLU A 200 -24.00 11.29 -1.88
C GLU A 200 -22.63 11.90 -1.52
N LEU A 201 -21.53 11.17 -1.75
CA LEU A 201 -20.18 11.68 -1.52
C LEU A 201 -19.89 12.90 -2.42
N ALA A 202 -20.35 12.90 -3.66
CA ALA A 202 -20.20 14.07 -4.54
C ALA A 202 -20.94 15.31 -4.02
N ALA A 203 -22.08 15.13 -3.38
CA ALA A 203 -22.86 16.20 -2.78
C ALA A 203 -22.30 16.72 -1.44
N ARG A 204 -21.40 15.96 -0.79
CA ARG A 204 -20.82 16.26 0.52
C ARG A 204 -19.32 16.55 0.48
N LEU A 205 -18.75 16.87 -0.71
CA LEU A 205 -17.32 17.16 -0.83
C LEU A 205 -16.90 18.26 0.15
N PRO A 206 -15.93 18.00 1.04
CA PRO A 206 -15.44 19.00 1.98
C PRO A 206 -14.49 19.98 1.30
N ASP A 207 -14.33 21.14 1.93
CA ASP A 207 -13.19 22.00 1.63
C ASP A 207 -11.89 21.28 1.98
N GLN A 208 -10.87 21.45 1.16
CA GLN A 208 -9.54 20.87 1.42
C GLN A 208 -8.69 21.88 2.20
N PRO A 209 -8.51 21.67 3.52
CA PRO A 209 -7.83 22.66 4.37
C PRO A 209 -6.31 22.63 4.26
N ALA A 210 -5.75 21.53 3.75
CA ALA A 210 -4.30 21.33 3.67
C ALA A 210 -3.90 20.50 2.45
N VAL A 211 -2.64 20.67 2.07
CA VAL A 211 -1.98 19.90 1.00
C VAL A 211 -0.67 19.38 1.53
N THR A 212 -0.50 18.07 1.57
CA THR A 212 0.69 17.38 2.08
C THR A 212 1.13 16.25 1.16
N LEU A 213 2.30 15.68 1.40
CA LEU A 213 2.57 14.33 0.90
C LEU A 213 1.58 13.36 1.54
N ILE A 214 0.99 12.49 0.74
CA ILE A 214 0.15 11.39 1.16
C ILE A 214 0.67 10.08 0.57
N HIS A 215 0.53 8.99 1.31
CA HIS A 215 0.95 7.66 0.87
C HIS A 215 -0.03 7.06 -0.15
N GLY A 216 -1.32 7.24 0.08
CA GLY A 216 -2.39 6.77 -0.82
C GLY A 216 -2.83 5.31 -0.61
N ASP A 217 -2.06 4.51 0.16
CA ASP A 217 -2.40 3.15 0.62
C ASP A 217 -1.75 2.83 1.98
N TYR A 218 -1.85 3.75 2.94
CA TYR A 218 -1.22 3.60 4.25
C TYR A 218 -1.99 2.63 5.14
N ARG A 219 -1.34 1.51 5.52
CA ARG A 219 -1.92 0.45 6.33
C ARG A 219 -0.84 -0.49 6.90
N LEU A 220 -1.20 -1.36 7.86
CA LEU A 220 -0.27 -2.29 8.51
C LEU A 220 0.46 -3.20 7.52
N ASP A 221 -0.18 -3.62 6.44
CA ASP A 221 0.42 -4.49 5.41
C ASP A 221 1.60 -3.81 4.68
N ASN A 222 1.66 -2.48 4.72
CA ASN A 222 2.69 -1.67 4.08
C ASN A 222 3.73 -1.14 5.07
N VAL A 223 3.81 -1.75 6.26
CA VAL A 223 4.75 -1.33 7.32
C VAL A 223 5.57 -2.53 7.80
N VAL A 224 6.88 -2.34 7.89
CA VAL A 224 7.81 -3.32 8.49
C VAL A 224 8.03 -2.98 9.95
N LEU A 225 7.87 -3.96 10.82
CA LEU A 225 8.16 -3.86 12.25
C LEU A 225 9.49 -4.55 12.55
N ASP A 226 10.39 -3.87 13.25
CA ASP A 226 11.64 -4.45 13.72
C ASP A 226 11.39 -5.49 14.85
N PRO A 227 12.40 -6.24 15.30
CA PRO A 227 12.25 -7.20 16.42
C PRO A 227 11.79 -6.55 17.73
N ALA A 228 12.01 -5.23 17.92
CA ALA A 228 11.52 -4.48 19.07
C ALA A 228 10.11 -3.88 18.84
N ARG A 229 9.39 -4.33 17.80
CA ARG A 229 8.04 -3.89 17.41
C ARG A 229 7.94 -2.40 17.04
N ARG A 230 9.04 -1.80 16.57
CA ARG A 230 9.04 -0.43 16.08
C ARG A 230 8.87 -0.41 14.57
N VAL A 231 8.16 0.60 14.07
CA VAL A 231 8.04 0.84 12.63
C VAL A 231 9.44 1.17 12.07
N SER A 232 9.99 0.29 11.25
CA SER A 232 11.32 0.40 10.66
C SER A 232 11.30 0.79 9.18
N ALA A 233 10.18 0.55 8.48
CA ALA A 233 9.99 1.02 7.12
C ALA A 233 8.51 1.13 6.75
N VAL A 234 8.18 2.12 5.91
CA VAL A 234 6.94 2.22 5.15
C VAL A 234 7.24 1.83 3.71
N LEU A 235 6.45 0.90 3.18
CA LEU A 235 6.60 0.28 1.86
C LEU A 235 5.49 0.74 0.93
N ASP A 236 5.65 0.48 -0.38
CA ASP A 236 4.61 0.61 -1.41
C ASP A 236 4.13 2.04 -1.66
N TRP A 237 5.05 2.89 -2.12
CA TRP A 237 4.82 4.30 -2.42
C TRP A 237 4.24 4.54 -3.84
N GLU A 238 3.76 3.50 -4.52
CA GLU A 238 3.27 3.61 -5.91
C GLU A 238 2.07 4.55 -6.06
N LEU A 239 1.20 4.65 -5.02
CA LEU A 239 0.04 5.53 -5.00
C LEU A 239 0.31 6.89 -4.34
N ALA A 240 1.52 7.11 -3.82
CA ALA A 240 1.86 8.34 -3.13
C ALA A 240 1.71 9.57 -4.05
N THR A 241 1.25 10.66 -3.50
CA THR A 241 1.05 11.92 -4.22
C THR A 241 0.98 13.10 -3.24
N VAL A 242 0.79 14.29 -3.77
CA VAL A 242 0.48 15.47 -2.96
C VAL A 242 -1.04 15.68 -2.96
N GLY A 243 -1.64 15.73 -1.76
CA GLY A 243 -3.09 15.75 -1.60
C GLY A 243 -3.56 16.08 -0.20
N ASP A 244 -4.78 15.67 0.11
CA ASP A 244 -5.46 15.94 1.38
C ASP A 244 -5.04 14.89 2.44
N PRO A 245 -4.40 15.28 3.55
CA PRO A 245 -3.98 14.37 4.60
C PRO A 245 -5.15 13.60 5.26
N LEU A 246 -6.35 14.20 5.31
CA LEU A 246 -7.52 13.53 5.88
C LEU A 246 -8.01 12.39 4.98
N ALA A 247 -7.76 12.45 3.68
CA ALA A 247 -8.08 11.34 2.78
C ALA A 247 -7.16 10.13 3.01
N ASP A 248 -5.89 10.37 3.36
CA ASP A 248 -4.94 9.30 3.70
C ASP A 248 -5.26 8.70 5.08
N LEU A 249 -5.54 9.57 6.07
CA LEU A 249 -6.04 9.13 7.37
C LEU A 249 -7.33 8.31 7.24
N GLY A 250 -8.32 8.80 6.49
CA GLY A 250 -9.58 8.11 6.24
C GLY A 250 -9.38 6.72 5.62
N LEU A 251 -8.39 6.59 4.73
CA LEU A 251 -8.06 5.28 4.15
C LEU A 251 -7.42 4.34 5.18
N ALA A 252 -6.50 4.82 6.00
CA ALA A 252 -5.92 4.04 7.10
C ALA A 252 -7.00 3.56 8.08
N LEU A 253 -7.95 4.44 8.43
CA LEU A 253 -9.09 4.12 9.30
C LEU A 253 -10.08 3.16 8.64
N ALA A 254 -10.29 3.20 7.33
CA ALA A 254 -11.13 2.25 6.61
C ALA A 254 -10.54 0.83 6.56
N TYR A 255 -9.21 0.70 6.58
CA TYR A 255 -8.52 -0.58 6.75
C TYR A 255 -8.43 -1.04 8.21
N TRP A 256 -8.72 -0.16 9.16
CA TRP A 256 -8.73 -0.44 10.59
C TRP A 256 -10.03 -1.12 10.99
N THR A 257 -10.13 -2.43 10.81
CA THR A 257 -11.32 -3.20 11.21
C THR A 257 -11.31 -3.36 12.72
N GLU A 258 -12.45 -3.09 13.36
CA GLU A 258 -12.64 -3.28 14.80
C GLU A 258 -13.29 -4.65 15.09
N PRO A 259 -13.08 -5.25 16.28
CA PRO A 259 -13.60 -6.59 16.58
C PRO A 259 -15.10 -6.77 16.34
N GLN A 260 -15.92 -5.73 16.57
CA GLN A 260 -17.37 -5.76 16.31
C GLN A 260 -17.74 -5.76 14.82
N GLU A 261 -16.80 -5.47 13.94
CA GLU A 261 -16.96 -5.51 12.48
C GLU A 261 -16.52 -6.85 11.88
N ALA A 262 -16.04 -7.78 12.71
CA ALA A 262 -15.61 -9.11 12.26
C ALA A 262 -16.73 -9.81 11.48
N GLY A 263 -16.39 -10.36 10.31
CA GLY A 263 -17.34 -10.94 9.36
C GLY A 263 -18.17 -9.93 8.54
N GLN A 264 -18.16 -8.64 8.89
CA GLN A 264 -18.79 -7.55 8.13
C GLN A 264 -17.80 -6.86 7.17
N LEU A 265 -16.50 -6.97 7.47
CA LEU A 265 -15.39 -6.53 6.64
C LEU A 265 -14.43 -7.70 6.39
N PRO A 266 -13.53 -7.61 5.40
CA PRO A 266 -12.46 -8.59 5.23
C PRO A 266 -11.61 -8.69 6.50
N PRO A 267 -11.12 -9.89 6.87
CA PRO A 267 -10.24 -10.07 8.02
C PRO A 267 -9.03 -9.16 7.97
N ALA A 268 -8.69 -8.53 9.10
CA ALA A 268 -7.55 -7.64 9.24
C ALA A 268 -6.80 -7.93 10.57
N PRO A 269 -5.50 -7.63 10.68
CA PRO A 269 -4.78 -7.79 11.95
C PRO A 269 -5.46 -7.08 13.11
N THR A 270 -6.10 -5.95 12.84
CA THR A 270 -6.77 -5.08 13.81
C THR A 270 -8.08 -5.65 14.36
N ASP A 271 -8.59 -6.77 13.81
CA ASP A 271 -9.69 -7.54 14.41
C ASP A 271 -9.27 -8.17 15.75
N SER A 272 -7.96 -8.28 15.99
CA SER A 272 -7.40 -8.93 17.19
C SER A 272 -7.60 -8.05 18.43
N PRO A 273 -8.01 -8.61 19.55
CA PRO A 273 -8.12 -7.88 20.82
C PRO A 273 -6.76 -7.29 21.24
N GLY A 274 -6.76 -6.03 21.67
CA GLY A 274 -5.56 -5.30 22.11
C GLY A 274 -5.14 -4.17 21.19
N PHE A 275 -5.65 -4.12 19.96
CA PHE A 275 -5.57 -2.90 19.17
C PHE A 275 -6.54 -1.84 19.71
N PRO A 276 -6.14 -0.56 19.75
CA PRO A 276 -7.03 0.54 20.11
C PRO A 276 -8.14 0.72 19.07
N SER A 277 -9.22 1.35 19.48
CA SER A 277 -10.33 1.70 18.60
C SER A 277 -9.90 2.67 17.50
N ARG A 278 -10.68 2.71 16.41
CA ARG A 278 -10.52 3.67 15.32
C ARG A 278 -10.50 5.12 15.82
N ARG A 279 -11.34 5.42 16.83
CA ARG A 279 -11.40 6.75 17.46
C ARG A 279 -10.12 7.10 18.23
N GLU A 280 -9.54 6.14 18.96
CA GLU A 280 -8.31 6.36 19.71
C GLU A 280 -7.12 6.61 18.78
N VAL A 281 -6.98 5.86 17.70
CA VAL A 281 -5.90 6.07 16.73
C VAL A 281 -6.09 7.37 15.93
N ALA A 282 -7.32 7.77 15.64
CA ALA A 282 -7.61 9.08 15.02
C ALA A 282 -7.23 10.24 15.96
N ALA A 283 -7.58 10.13 17.25
CA ALA A 283 -7.18 11.11 18.26
C ALA A 283 -5.65 11.18 18.40
N ARG A 284 -4.96 10.03 18.35
CA ARG A 284 -3.48 9.99 18.35
C ARG A 284 -2.89 10.73 17.16
N TYR A 285 -3.44 10.50 15.96
CA TYR A 285 -3.00 11.24 14.78
C TYR A 285 -3.23 12.75 14.91
N ALA A 286 -4.40 13.18 15.40
CA ALA A 286 -4.71 14.60 15.61
C ALA A 286 -3.72 15.26 16.60
N GLU A 287 -3.43 14.59 17.72
CA GLU A 287 -2.44 15.03 18.69
C GLU A 287 -1.05 15.22 18.05
N ARG A 288 -0.59 14.23 17.27
CA ARG A 288 0.76 14.22 16.69
C ARG A 288 0.94 15.18 15.51
N SER A 289 -0.10 15.31 14.70
CA SER A 289 -0.07 16.19 13.52
C SER A 289 -0.40 17.64 13.83
N GLY A 290 -0.99 17.93 15.00
CA GLY A 290 -1.54 19.25 15.34
C GLY A 290 -2.72 19.67 14.45
N ARG A 291 -3.29 18.73 13.68
CA ARG A 291 -4.41 18.98 12.78
C ARG A 291 -5.71 18.59 13.45
N PRO A 292 -6.78 19.39 13.30
CA PRO A 292 -8.10 18.95 13.76
C PRO A 292 -8.49 17.69 12.97
N ASP A 293 -9.17 16.78 13.63
CA ASP A 293 -9.69 15.55 13.06
C ASP A 293 -10.84 15.76 12.05
N GLY A 294 -11.44 16.95 12.04
CA GLY A 294 -12.50 17.33 11.10
C GLY A 294 -13.68 16.35 11.08
N ASP A 295 -14.46 16.36 10.01
CA ASP A 295 -15.45 15.31 9.77
C ASP A 295 -14.79 14.12 9.04
N LEU A 296 -14.18 13.23 9.82
CA LEU A 296 -13.56 12.02 9.29
C LEU A 296 -14.57 11.05 8.67
N SER A 297 -15.86 11.20 8.95
CA SER A 297 -16.91 10.31 8.43
C SER A 297 -16.95 10.35 6.91
N PHE A 298 -16.84 11.54 6.31
CA PHE A 298 -16.74 11.68 4.86
C PHE A 298 -15.53 10.92 4.30
N TYR A 299 -14.34 11.12 4.89
CA TYR A 299 -13.10 10.54 4.38
C TYR A 299 -13.04 9.02 4.53
N VAL A 300 -13.54 8.49 5.65
CA VAL A 300 -13.62 7.04 5.87
C VAL A 300 -14.65 6.40 4.93
N ALA A 301 -15.78 7.05 4.71
CA ALA A 301 -16.79 6.59 3.76
C ALA A 301 -16.26 6.62 2.32
N LEU A 302 -15.56 7.69 1.91
CA LEU A 302 -14.89 7.80 0.61
C LEU A 302 -13.85 6.68 0.44
N ALA A 303 -13.08 6.38 1.49
CA ALA A 303 -12.09 5.33 1.47
C ALA A 303 -12.73 3.94 1.32
N HIS A 304 -13.77 3.62 2.08
CA HIS A 304 -14.51 2.37 1.91
C HIS A 304 -15.10 2.24 0.50
N TRP A 305 -15.69 3.31 -0.02
CA TRP A 305 -16.22 3.34 -1.38
C TRP A 305 -15.11 3.12 -2.43
N LYS A 306 -13.97 3.81 -2.29
CA LYS A 306 -12.78 3.61 -3.15
C LYS A 306 -12.32 2.14 -3.12
N VAL A 307 -12.17 1.56 -1.93
CA VAL A 307 -11.75 0.17 -1.78
C VAL A 307 -12.77 -0.80 -2.36
N ALA A 308 -14.09 -0.49 -2.28
CA ALA A 308 -15.12 -1.28 -2.94
C ALA A 308 -14.96 -1.29 -4.47
N CYS A 309 -14.69 -0.13 -5.08
CA CYS A 309 -14.39 -0.02 -6.51
C CYS A 309 -13.13 -0.81 -6.91
N MET A 310 -12.08 -0.74 -6.09
CA MET A 310 -10.84 -1.51 -6.31
C MET A 310 -11.09 -3.02 -6.22
N ALA A 311 -11.84 -3.48 -5.21
CA ALA A 311 -12.17 -4.88 -4.99
C ALA A 311 -12.97 -5.47 -6.16
N GLU A 312 -13.90 -4.72 -6.75
CA GLU A 312 -14.62 -5.14 -7.97
C GLU A 312 -13.64 -5.35 -9.13
N GLY A 313 -12.65 -4.49 -9.29
CA GLY A 313 -11.61 -4.65 -10.31
C GLY A 313 -10.73 -5.88 -10.08
N VAL A 314 -10.40 -6.21 -8.83
CA VAL A 314 -9.67 -7.44 -8.49
C VAL A 314 -10.52 -8.66 -8.82
N TYR A 315 -11.79 -8.66 -8.41
CA TYR A 315 -12.75 -9.74 -8.71
C TYR A 315 -12.89 -9.99 -10.22
N THR A 316 -13.06 -8.92 -11.00
CA THR A 316 -13.22 -9.03 -12.48
C THR A 316 -11.98 -9.64 -13.12
N ARG A 317 -10.77 -9.22 -12.75
CA ARG A 317 -9.52 -9.80 -13.28
C ARG A 317 -9.32 -11.27 -12.91
N HIS A 318 -9.78 -11.70 -11.73
CA HIS A 318 -9.76 -13.13 -11.38
C HIS A 318 -10.76 -13.92 -12.21
N GLN A 319 -11.96 -13.38 -12.44
CA GLN A 319 -12.97 -14.01 -13.29
C GLN A 319 -12.52 -14.17 -14.75
N SER A 320 -11.82 -13.18 -15.31
CA SER A 320 -11.28 -13.23 -16.67
C SER A 320 -10.06 -14.15 -16.83
N GLY A 321 -9.49 -14.63 -15.72
CA GLY A 321 -8.28 -15.46 -15.73
C GLY A 321 -6.97 -14.67 -15.87
N ASP A 322 -7.03 -13.34 -15.89
CA ASP A 322 -5.85 -12.46 -16.07
C ASP A 322 -4.86 -12.54 -14.90
N MET A 323 -5.28 -13.05 -13.75
CA MET A 323 -4.45 -13.17 -12.54
C MET A 323 -3.76 -14.54 -12.39
N GLY A 324 -3.97 -15.47 -13.33
CA GLY A 324 -3.46 -16.84 -13.23
C GLY A 324 -4.13 -17.64 -12.11
N ALA A 325 -3.63 -18.85 -11.87
CA ALA A 325 -4.11 -19.69 -10.75
C ALA A 325 -3.60 -19.08 -9.42
N SER A 326 -4.41 -18.26 -8.80
CA SER A 326 -4.15 -17.73 -7.46
C SER A 326 -5.03 -18.49 -6.47
N GLY A 327 -4.50 -18.82 -5.28
CA GLY A 327 -5.29 -19.38 -4.18
C GLY A 327 -6.26 -18.37 -3.54
N ALA A 328 -6.76 -17.39 -4.30
CA ALA A 328 -7.64 -16.35 -3.82
C ALA A 328 -9.03 -16.91 -3.46
N ASP A 329 -9.57 -16.50 -2.32
CA ASP A 329 -10.95 -16.80 -1.94
C ASP A 329 -11.91 -15.97 -2.81
N MET A 330 -12.41 -16.61 -3.88
CA MET A 330 -13.32 -15.97 -4.84
C MET A 330 -14.65 -15.55 -4.21
N ASP A 331 -15.14 -16.25 -3.18
CA ASP A 331 -16.35 -15.88 -2.47
C ASP A 331 -16.15 -14.63 -1.63
N LEU A 332 -14.99 -14.50 -1.01
CA LEU A 332 -14.63 -13.26 -0.30
C LEU A 332 -14.47 -12.11 -1.28
N LEU A 333 -13.74 -12.30 -2.38
CA LEU A 333 -13.56 -11.26 -3.41
C LEU A 333 -14.91 -10.78 -3.97
N ALA A 334 -15.83 -11.72 -4.23
CA ALA A 334 -17.17 -11.38 -4.72
C ALA A 334 -17.98 -10.53 -3.72
N ARG A 335 -17.81 -10.75 -2.41
CA ARG A 335 -18.55 -10.05 -1.35
C ARG A 335 -17.94 -8.72 -0.93
N GLN A 336 -16.64 -8.54 -1.11
CA GLN A 336 -15.91 -7.35 -0.64
C GLN A 336 -16.52 -6.02 -1.06
N PRO A 337 -16.91 -5.78 -2.33
CA PRO A 337 -17.51 -4.50 -2.74
C PRO A 337 -18.76 -4.17 -1.94
N GLY A 338 -19.65 -5.15 -1.71
CA GLY A 338 -20.84 -4.97 -0.91
C GLY A 338 -20.54 -4.76 0.58
N MET A 339 -19.57 -5.48 1.15
CA MET A 339 -19.13 -5.29 2.54
C MET A 339 -18.63 -3.87 2.76
N ARG A 340 -17.75 -3.39 1.89
CA ARG A 340 -17.17 -2.04 1.94
C ARG A 340 -18.23 -0.95 1.68
N GLY A 341 -19.15 -1.17 0.72
CA GLY A 341 -20.27 -0.25 0.48
C GLY A 341 -21.17 -0.08 1.71
N ARG A 342 -21.51 -1.18 2.39
CA ARG A 342 -22.29 -1.11 3.64
C ARG A 342 -21.53 -0.41 4.77
N ALA A 343 -20.22 -0.60 4.86
CA ALA A 343 -19.39 0.12 5.83
C ALA A 343 -19.38 1.63 5.55
N ALA A 344 -19.23 2.03 4.28
CA ALA A 344 -19.33 3.44 3.89
C ALA A 344 -20.69 4.05 4.31
N ARG A 345 -21.79 3.33 4.05
CA ARG A 345 -23.15 3.77 4.44
C ARG A 345 -23.25 3.97 5.94
N ARG A 346 -22.82 2.97 6.73
CA ARG A 346 -22.87 3.08 8.20
C ARG A 346 -22.12 4.30 8.73
N VAL A 347 -20.92 4.55 8.20
CA VAL A 347 -20.11 5.70 8.61
C VAL A 347 -20.76 7.03 8.24
N LEU A 348 -21.40 7.15 7.08
CA LEU A 348 -22.13 8.36 6.67
C LEU A 348 -23.37 8.60 7.53
N ASP A 349 -24.03 7.54 7.99
CA ASP A 349 -25.28 7.62 8.75
C ASP A 349 -25.05 7.83 10.27
N SER A 350 -23.97 7.27 10.82
CA SER A 350 -23.77 7.19 12.28
C SER A 350 -22.44 7.79 12.77
N GLY A 351 -21.57 8.22 11.87
CA GLY A 351 -20.23 8.66 12.21
C GLY A 351 -19.25 7.50 12.43
N LEU A 352 -18.07 7.84 12.98
CA LEU A 352 -17.00 6.89 13.35
C LEU A 352 -17.28 6.21 14.67
#